data_d0ad797ea54bf7e8bf98e97d8b5b08dd
#
_entry.id   d0ad797ea54bf7e8bf98e97d8b5b08dd
#
_cell.length_a   1.000
_cell.length_b   1.000
_cell.length_c   1.000
_cell.angle_alpha   90.00
_cell.angle_beta   90.00
_cell.angle_gamma   90.00
#
_symmetry.space_group_name_H-M   'P 1'
#
loop_
_entity.id
_entity.type
_entity.pdbx_description
1 polymer ?
#
loop_
_entity_poly.entity_id
_entity_poly.type
_entity_poly.pdbx_seq_one_letter_code
_entity_poly.pdbx_strand_id
1 'polypeptide(L)'
;MGAPRPSTFSIVAFDPKTKDLGVAVESKFVAVGAVVPFARSGVGAVATQSYANTAYGPKALAMMKRGLAPKEVLKKLVATDKDATQRQVALVDARGRAASYTGKGCIAWAGHLVGSSYACQGNLLAGEEVVKAMSRTFEVTQGDLPVRLLAALSAGQRAGGDRRGQQSAALLVVREAGGYGGFNDRWVDVRVDDHPQPIEELIRAFNVYDVTLLNREDPKDVVRLNPEVVREMQAGLAKLGLYRGPVSGRLDAKTKTAFEGWVEVNNFENKLRRDDKIWGSVLRAFRAEVQHRNA
;
A
#
# COMPACT_ATOMS: atom_id res chain seq x y z
N MET A 1 -10.18 -34.17 -2.68
CA MET A 1 -10.49 -32.73 -2.83
C MET A 1 -9.34 -32.11 -3.57
N GLY A 2 -9.55 -31.46 -4.74
CA GLY A 2 -8.49 -30.77 -5.47
C GLY A 2 -7.91 -29.63 -4.63
N ALA A 3 -6.59 -29.40 -4.70
CA ALA A 3 -5.95 -28.28 -4.04
C ALA A 3 -6.65 -26.96 -4.42
N PRO A 4 -6.77 -25.99 -3.51
CA PRO A 4 -7.41 -24.71 -3.80
C PRO A 4 -6.71 -24.07 -5.00
N ARG A 5 -7.49 -23.67 -6.00
CA ARG A 5 -6.97 -23.07 -7.24
C ARG A 5 -6.70 -21.60 -6.98
N PRO A 6 -5.44 -21.15 -6.81
CA PRO A 6 -5.14 -19.76 -6.53
C PRO A 6 -5.42 -18.90 -7.76
N SER A 7 -6.16 -17.82 -7.57
CA SER A 7 -6.31 -16.72 -8.53
C SER A 7 -5.79 -15.46 -7.86
N THR A 8 -5.19 -14.59 -8.63
CA THR A 8 -4.52 -13.43 -8.07
C THR A 8 -4.19 -12.45 -9.18
N PHE A 9 -4.28 -11.16 -8.91
CA PHE A 9 -3.65 -10.13 -9.74
C PHE A 9 -2.78 -9.21 -8.90
N SER A 10 -1.66 -8.80 -9.46
CA SER A 10 -0.66 -8.00 -8.77
C SER A 10 0.09 -7.06 -9.71
N ILE A 11 0.70 -6.05 -9.12
CA ILE A 11 1.62 -5.13 -9.77
C ILE A 11 2.89 -5.01 -8.94
N VAL A 12 4.05 -5.06 -9.59
CA VAL A 12 5.35 -4.66 -9.04
C VAL A 12 5.81 -3.39 -9.72
N ALA A 13 6.36 -2.43 -8.97
CA ALA A 13 6.80 -1.18 -9.57
C ALA A 13 7.99 -0.53 -8.84
N PHE A 14 8.72 0.29 -9.58
CA PHE A 14 9.79 1.16 -9.11
C PHE A 14 9.47 2.61 -9.47
N ASP A 15 9.64 3.51 -8.52
CA ASP A 15 9.54 4.95 -8.76
C ASP A 15 10.95 5.55 -8.94
N PRO A 16 11.29 6.05 -10.14
CA PRO A 16 12.62 6.60 -10.40
C PRO A 16 12.90 7.93 -9.67
N LYS A 17 11.85 8.63 -9.20
CA LYS A 17 11.99 9.90 -8.45
C LYS A 17 12.34 9.65 -6.99
N THR A 18 11.54 8.83 -6.31
CA THR A 18 11.68 8.56 -4.87
C THR A 18 12.58 7.37 -4.57
N LYS A 19 12.90 6.53 -5.59
CA LYS A 19 13.60 5.24 -5.49
C LYS A 19 12.82 4.17 -4.73
N ASP A 20 11.54 4.39 -4.49
CA ASP A 20 10.66 3.40 -3.86
C ASP A 20 10.46 2.19 -4.76
N LEU A 21 10.34 1.04 -4.12
CA LEU A 21 9.99 -0.23 -4.76
C LEU A 21 8.77 -0.81 -4.07
N GLY A 22 7.80 -1.30 -4.84
CA GLY A 22 6.56 -1.74 -4.23
C GLY A 22 5.84 -2.86 -4.97
N VAL A 23 4.91 -3.48 -4.24
CA VAL A 23 4.00 -4.52 -4.71
C VAL A 23 2.61 -4.23 -4.17
N ALA A 24 1.60 -4.29 -5.03
CA ALA A 24 0.21 -4.40 -4.61
C ALA A 24 -0.40 -5.68 -5.18
N VAL A 25 -1.25 -6.35 -4.41
CA VAL A 25 -1.85 -7.63 -4.77
C VAL A 25 -3.25 -7.79 -4.19
N GLU A 26 -4.12 -8.46 -4.93
CA GLU A 26 -5.44 -8.94 -4.50
C GLU A 26 -5.64 -10.40 -4.91
N SER A 27 -6.40 -11.14 -4.11
CA SER A 27 -6.73 -12.54 -4.39
C SER A 27 -7.99 -13.01 -3.66
N LYS A 28 -8.72 -13.94 -4.27
CA LYS A 28 -9.66 -14.83 -3.55
C LYS A 28 -8.87 -15.94 -2.85
N PHE A 29 -8.03 -15.53 -1.92
CA PHE A 29 -7.17 -16.36 -1.09
C PHE A 29 -6.91 -15.61 0.22
N VAL A 30 -6.93 -16.32 1.35
CA VAL A 30 -6.70 -15.71 2.67
C VAL A 30 -5.24 -15.25 2.81
N ALA A 31 -5.01 -14.06 3.38
CA ALA A 31 -3.69 -13.54 3.73
C ALA A 31 -2.68 -13.54 2.55
N VAL A 32 -3.11 -13.09 1.37
CA VAL A 32 -2.27 -13.04 0.15
C VAL A 32 -0.98 -12.25 0.36
N GLY A 33 -1.02 -11.27 1.26
CA GLY A 33 0.12 -10.44 1.63
C GLY A 33 1.27 -11.19 2.32
N ALA A 34 0.99 -12.37 2.89
CA ALA A 34 2.03 -13.23 3.48
C ALA A 34 2.77 -14.10 2.44
N VAL A 35 2.21 -14.24 1.23
CA VAL A 35 2.67 -15.20 0.22
C VAL A 35 3.27 -14.53 -1.00
N VAL A 36 2.64 -13.48 -1.53
CA VAL A 36 2.93 -12.95 -2.87
C VAL A 36 4.04 -11.88 -2.87
N PRO A 37 3.99 -10.82 -2.02
CA PRO A 37 4.88 -9.69 -2.14
C PRO A 37 6.22 -9.88 -1.42
N PHE A 38 7.29 -9.52 -2.12
CA PHE A 38 8.64 -9.39 -1.56
C PHE A 38 9.29 -8.13 -2.13
N ALA A 39 9.95 -7.35 -1.29
CA ALA A 39 10.69 -6.18 -1.73
C ALA A 39 11.89 -5.91 -0.83
N ARG A 40 12.89 -5.23 -1.39
CA ARG A 40 14.06 -4.72 -0.67
C ARG A 40 14.51 -3.41 -1.30
N SER A 41 14.67 -2.39 -0.48
CA SER A 41 15.14 -1.07 -0.90
C SER A 41 16.51 -1.17 -1.58
N GLY A 42 16.71 -0.41 -2.66
CA GLY A 42 17.93 -0.42 -3.47
C GLY A 42 18.20 -1.70 -4.25
N VAL A 43 17.28 -2.69 -4.22
CA VAL A 43 17.44 -3.99 -4.88
C VAL A 43 16.33 -4.26 -5.88
N GLY A 44 15.07 -4.40 -5.42
CA GLY A 44 13.96 -4.73 -6.28
C GLY A 44 12.69 -5.12 -5.55
N ALA A 45 11.63 -5.39 -6.32
CA ALA A 45 10.36 -5.94 -5.87
C ALA A 45 9.95 -7.16 -6.69
N VAL A 46 9.26 -8.10 -6.06
CA VAL A 46 8.88 -9.41 -6.60
C VAL A 46 7.45 -9.72 -6.19
N ALA A 47 6.63 -10.18 -7.13
CA ALA A 47 5.35 -10.80 -6.86
C ALA A 47 5.35 -12.22 -7.43
N THR A 48 5.25 -13.25 -6.58
CA THR A 48 5.15 -14.67 -6.98
C THR A 48 3.78 -15.21 -6.63
N GLN A 49 3.08 -15.77 -7.60
CA GLN A 49 1.67 -16.14 -7.47
C GLN A 49 1.27 -17.32 -8.36
N SER A 50 -0.03 -17.60 -8.53
CA SER A 50 -0.60 -18.83 -9.07
C SER A 50 -0.31 -19.98 -8.07
N TYR A 51 0.21 -21.11 -8.48
CA TYR A 51 0.81 -22.02 -7.50
C TYR A 51 2.16 -21.44 -7.06
N ALA A 52 2.12 -20.51 -6.10
CA ALA A 52 3.26 -19.70 -5.73
C ALA A 52 4.44 -20.52 -5.21
N ASN A 53 5.63 -20.26 -5.76
CA ASN A 53 6.88 -20.70 -5.14
C ASN A 53 7.45 -19.52 -4.33
N THR A 54 7.18 -19.48 -3.05
CA THR A 54 7.61 -18.37 -2.17
C THR A 54 9.12 -18.22 -2.07
N ALA A 55 9.90 -19.28 -2.37
CA ALA A 55 11.35 -19.19 -2.45
C ALA A 55 11.84 -18.30 -3.61
N TYR A 56 11.00 -18.01 -4.60
CA TYR A 56 11.36 -17.08 -5.68
C TYR A 56 11.62 -15.66 -5.19
N GLY A 57 10.86 -15.19 -4.19
CA GLY A 57 11.05 -13.86 -3.60
C GLY A 57 12.48 -13.63 -3.12
N PRO A 58 12.93 -14.31 -2.06
CA PRO A 58 14.29 -14.12 -1.53
C PRO A 58 15.40 -14.49 -2.53
N LYS A 59 15.22 -15.54 -3.36
CA LYS A 59 16.19 -15.91 -4.39
C LYS A 59 16.33 -14.82 -5.47
N ALA A 60 15.22 -14.26 -5.95
CA ALA A 60 15.24 -13.18 -6.94
C ALA A 60 15.93 -11.92 -6.38
N LEU A 61 15.56 -11.50 -5.16
CA LEU A 61 16.20 -10.37 -4.51
C LEU A 61 17.70 -10.58 -4.31
N ALA A 62 18.13 -11.78 -3.92
CA ALA A 62 19.55 -12.10 -3.78
C ALA A 62 20.30 -12.02 -5.13
N MET A 63 19.70 -12.48 -6.24
CA MET A 63 20.28 -12.38 -7.58
C MET A 63 20.30 -10.94 -8.09
N MET A 64 19.22 -10.17 -7.93
CA MET A 64 19.18 -8.76 -8.31
C MET A 64 20.18 -7.92 -7.50
N LYS A 65 20.38 -8.21 -6.21
CA LYS A 65 21.40 -7.57 -5.38
C LYS A 65 22.82 -7.78 -5.93
N ARG A 66 23.08 -8.91 -6.60
CA ARG A 66 24.34 -9.20 -7.29
C ARG A 66 24.42 -8.60 -8.70
N GLY A 67 23.43 -7.80 -9.11
CA GLY A 67 23.41 -7.06 -10.38
C GLY A 67 22.73 -7.76 -11.56
N LEU A 68 22.19 -8.99 -11.39
CA LEU A 68 21.49 -9.68 -12.47
C LEU A 68 20.22 -8.90 -12.84
N ALA A 69 19.96 -8.82 -14.17
CA ALA A 69 18.73 -8.19 -14.66
C ALA A 69 17.50 -9.09 -14.37
N PRO A 70 16.29 -8.52 -14.14
CA PRO A 70 15.08 -9.29 -13.90
C PRO A 70 14.82 -10.42 -14.90
N LYS A 71 15.06 -10.19 -16.20
CA LYS A 71 14.90 -11.22 -17.25
C LYS A 71 15.84 -12.41 -17.06
N GLU A 72 17.07 -12.18 -16.65
CA GLU A 72 18.06 -13.22 -16.36
C GLU A 72 17.72 -13.98 -15.08
N VAL A 73 17.23 -13.26 -14.07
CA VAL A 73 16.74 -13.84 -12.82
C VAL A 73 15.58 -14.80 -13.09
N LEU A 74 14.56 -14.37 -13.86
CA LEU A 74 13.44 -15.23 -14.25
C LEU A 74 13.92 -16.49 -14.97
N LYS A 75 14.81 -16.34 -15.95
CA LYS A 75 15.36 -17.50 -16.69
C LYS A 75 15.99 -18.52 -15.74
N LYS A 76 16.75 -18.07 -14.74
CA LYS A 76 17.40 -18.97 -13.76
C LYS A 76 16.40 -19.62 -12.80
N LEU A 77 15.41 -18.87 -12.31
CA LEU A 77 14.40 -19.41 -11.40
C LEU A 77 13.54 -20.49 -12.09
N VAL A 78 13.05 -20.19 -13.29
CA VAL A 78 12.17 -21.08 -14.06
C VAL A 78 12.91 -22.35 -14.50
N ALA A 79 14.18 -22.23 -14.89
CA ALA A 79 14.97 -23.39 -15.35
C ALA A 79 15.22 -24.45 -14.26
N THR A 80 15.13 -24.08 -12.99
CA THR A 80 15.38 -24.99 -11.86
C THR A 80 14.11 -25.48 -11.14
N ASP A 81 12.93 -25.01 -11.57
CA ASP A 81 11.63 -25.39 -10.98
C ASP A 81 10.91 -26.38 -11.90
N LYS A 82 10.78 -27.62 -11.46
CA LYS A 82 10.06 -28.69 -12.22
C LYS A 82 8.57 -28.35 -12.47
N ASP A 83 7.97 -27.49 -11.62
CA ASP A 83 6.58 -27.04 -11.72
C ASP A 83 6.47 -25.63 -12.31
N ALA A 84 7.51 -25.13 -13.01
CA ALA A 84 7.55 -23.78 -13.57
C ALA A 84 6.32 -23.43 -14.41
N THR A 85 5.75 -24.41 -15.11
CA THR A 85 4.53 -24.22 -15.91
C THR A 85 3.33 -23.71 -15.13
N GLN A 86 3.30 -23.89 -13.80
CA GLN A 86 2.22 -23.46 -12.91
C GLN A 86 2.56 -22.14 -12.15
N ARG A 87 3.76 -21.57 -12.37
CA ARG A 87 4.20 -20.36 -11.67
C ARG A 87 3.84 -19.12 -12.47
N GLN A 88 3.56 -18.05 -11.72
CA GLN A 88 3.46 -16.71 -12.26
C GLN A 88 4.29 -15.77 -11.40
N VAL A 89 5.20 -15.00 -11.98
CA VAL A 89 6.11 -14.14 -11.24
C VAL A 89 6.48 -12.87 -12.00
N ALA A 90 6.41 -11.74 -11.34
CA ALA A 90 6.84 -10.44 -11.84
C ALA A 90 7.96 -9.87 -10.98
N LEU A 91 8.91 -9.22 -11.60
CA LEU A 91 10.08 -8.61 -10.99
C LEU A 91 10.28 -7.20 -11.52
N VAL A 92 10.74 -6.30 -10.65
CA VAL A 92 11.32 -5.01 -11.03
C VAL A 92 12.56 -4.77 -10.18
N ASP A 93 13.64 -4.24 -10.77
CA ASP A 93 14.85 -3.89 -10.02
C ASP A 93 14.93 -2.37 -9.71
N ALA A 94 15.92 -1.99 -8.89
CA ALA A 94 16.16 -0.60 -8.51
C ALA A 94 16.71 0.29 -9.65
N ARG A 95 16.84 -0.24 -10.87
CA ARG A 95 17.16 0.49 -12.10
C ARG A 95 15.92 0.68 -12.99
N GLY A 96 14.75 0.19 -12.54
CA GLY A 96 13.49 0.23 -13.28
C GLY A 96 13.38 -0.82 -14.39
N ARG A 97 14.30 -1.79 -14.47
CA ARG A 97 14.15 -2.90 -15.40
C ARG A 97 13.11 -3.86 -14.85
N ALA A 98 12.11 -4.21 -15.63
CA ALA A 98 11.03 -5.11 -15.23
C ALA A 98 10.97 -6.34 -16.13
N ALA A 99 10.46 -7.44 -15.60
CA ALA A 99 10.18 -8.66 -16.35
C ALA A 99 9.09 -9.47 -15.65
N SER A 100 8.33 -10.25 -16.42
CA SER A 100 7.32 -11.16 -15.89
C SER A 100 7.33 -12.50 -16.63
N TYR A 101 6.91 -13.53 -15.93
CA TYR A 101 6.72 -14.88 -16.44
C TYR A 101 5.34 -15.40 -16.06
N THR A 102 4.59 -15.89 -17.03
CA THR A 102 3.33 -16.62 -16.83
C THR A 102 3.47 -18.00 -17.43
N GLY A 103 3.48 -19.02 -16.60
CA GLY A 103 3.58 -20.41 -17.03
C GLY A 103 2.33 -20.89 -17.77
N LYS A 104 2.49 -21.78 -18.75
CA LYS A 104 1.40 -22.28 -19.60
C LYS A 104 0.33 -23.09 -18.82
N GLY A 105 0.65 -23.57 -17.62
CA GLY A 105 -0.27 -24.26 -16.72
C GLY A 105 -1.03 -23.33 -15.75
N CYS A 106 -0.78 -22.03 -15.79
CA CYS A 106 -1.59 -21.07 -15.04
C CYS A 106 -3.03 -21.08 -15.55
N ILE A 107 -3.99 -21.00 -14.62
CA ILE A 107 -5.41 -21.12 -14.97
C ILE A 107 -5.86 -19.87 -15.72
N ALA A 108 -6.48 -20.05 -16.89
CA ALA A 108 -6.94 -18.97 -17.76
C ALA A 108 -8.15 -18.20 -17.16
N TRP A 109 -8.35 -16.91 -17.45
CA TRP A 109 -7.37 -16.11 -18.19
C TRP A 109 -6.13 -15.86 -17.31
N ALA A 110 -4.95 -16.01 -17.88
CA ALA A 110 -3.69 -15.72 -17.21
C ALA A 110 -2.73 -15.02 -18.17
N GLY A 111 -2.06 -13.98 -17.70
CA GLY A 111 -1.11 -13.21 -18.51
C GLY A 111 -0.47 -12.07 -17.73
N HIS A 112 0.33 -11.29 -18.44
CA HIS A 112 1.05 -10.15 -17.86
C HIS A 112 1.29 -9.04 -18.89
N LEU A 113 1.52 -7.82 -18.37
CA LEU A 113 2.05 -6.67 -19.12
C LEU A 113 3.28 -6.14 -18.41
N VAL A 114 4.33 -5.84 -19.19
CA VAL A 114 5.56 -5.22 -18.69
C VAL A 114 5.66 -3.83 -19.30
N GLY A 115 5.67 -2.82 -18.44
CA GLY A 115 5.84 -1.42 -18.82
C GLY A 115 7.17 -0.85 -18.34
N SER A 116 7.32 0.47 -18.43
CA SER A 116 8.51 1.17 -17.94
C SER A 116 8.49 1.20 -16.41
N SER A 117 9.42 0.49 -15.77
CA SER A 117 9.58 0.43 -14.32
C SER A 117 8.45 -0.29 -13.55
N TYR A 118 7.63 -1.11 -14.23
CA TYR A 118 6.59 -1.90 -13.59
C TYR A 118 6.23 -3.16 -14.39
N ALA A 119 5.54 -4.10 -13.74
CA ALA A 119 4.85 -5.20 -14.41
C ALA A 119 3.55 -5.52 -13.69
N CYS A 120 2.46 -5.69 -14.46
CA CYS A 120 1.15 -6.19 -14.02
C CYS A 120 0.99 -7.63 -14.46
N GLN A 121 0.42 -8.48 -13.62
CA GLN A 121 0.15 -9.88 -13.93
C GLN A 121 -1.09 -10.38 -13.23
N GLY A 122 -1.67 -11.46 -13.75
CA GLY A 122 -2.76 -12.16 -13.08
C GLY A 122 -3.08 -13.50 -13.70
N ASN A 123 -3.81 -14.31 -12.98
CA ASN A 123 -4.27 -15.64 -13.38
C ASN A 123 -5.68 -15.88 -12.83
N LEU A 124 -6.46 -16.72 -13.51
CA LEU A 124 -7.88 -17.00 -13.22
C LEU A 124 -8.71 -15.69 -13.17
N LEU A 125 -8.35 -14.73 -14.00
CA LEU A 125 -9.01 -13.42 -14.09
C LEU A 125 -10.26 -13.47 -14.98
N ALA A 126 -11.09 -12.44 -14.85
CA ALA A 126 -12.23 -12.22 -15.76
C ALA A 126 -11.79 -12.10 -17.23
N GLY A 127 -10.61 -11.53 -17.48
CA GLY A 127 -10.04 -11.38 -18.81
C GLY A 127 -8.75 -10.57 -18.84
N GLU A 128 -8.21 -10.37 -20.04
CA GLU A 128 -6.99 -9.58 -20.27
C GLU A 128 -7.16 -8.11 -19.85
N GLU A 129 -8.41 -7.60 -19.89
CA GLU A 129 -8.72 -6.21 -19.55
C GLU A 129 -8.33 -5.86 -18.10
N VAL A 130 -8.29 -6.84 -17.20
CA VAL A 130 -7.84 -6.63 -15.80
C VAL A 130 -6.40 -6.08 -15.78
N VAL A 131 -5.46 -6.77 -16.42
CA VAL A 131 -4.05 -6.31 -16.43
C VAL A 131 -3.84 -5.06 -17.30
N LYS A 132 -4.63 -4.89 -18.36
CA LYS A 132 -4.62 -3.68 -19.20
C LYS A 132 -5.11 -2.45 -18.42
N ALA A 133 -6.20 -2.58 -17.66
CA ALA A 133 -6.73 -1.51 -16.82
C ALA A 133 -5.74 -1.13 -15.70
N MET A 134 -5.10 -2.11 -15.05
CA MET A 134 -4.04 -1.86 -14.08
C MET A 134 -2.89 -1.05 -14.67
N SER A 135 -2.41 -1.47 -15.83
CA SER A 135 -1.28 -0.84 -16.55
C SER A 135 -1.61 0.62 -16.91
N ARG A 136 -2.72 0.86 -17.61
CA ARG A 136 -3.14 2.21 -18.00
C ARG A 136 -3.32 3.13 -16.80
N THR A 137 -3.97 2.64 -15.74
CA THR A 137 -4.20 3.44 -14.54
C THR A 137 -2.90 3.76 -13.83
N PHE A 138 -1.96 2.80 -13.72
CA PHE A 138 -0.67 3.05 -13.12
C PHE A 138 0.13 4.14 -13.84
N GLU A 139 0.07 4.17 -15.17
CA GLU A 139 0.80 5.14 -16.00
C GLU A 139 0.26 6.57 -15.86
N VAL A 140 -1.06 6.74 -15.78
CA VAL A 140 -1.68 8.07 -15.73
C VAL A 140 -1.87 8.63 -14.33
N THR A 141 -1.88 7.77 -13.30
CA THR A 141 -2.09 8.20 -11.92
C THR A 141 -0.90 9.00 -11.42
N GLN A 142 -1.16 10.20 -10.92
CA GLN A 142 -0.17 11.05 -10.29
C GLN A 142 -0.06 10.73 -8.78
N GLY A 143 1.05 11.09 -8.18
CA GLY A 143 1.32 10.89 -6.76
C GLY A 143 2.42 9.88 -6.50
N ASP A 144 2.63 9.57 -5.22
CA ASP A 144 3.64 8.63 -4.75
C ASP A 144 3.30 7.19 -5.10
N LEU A 145 4.29 6.32 -5.03
CA LEU A 145 4.16 4.93 -5.43
C LEU A 145 3.00 4.18 -4.76
N PRO A 146 2.73 4.31 -3.44
CA PRO A 146 1.58 3.66 -2.80
C PRO A 146 0.24 4.02 -3.45
N VAL A 147 0.02 5.31 -3.73
CA VAL A 147 -1.23 5.82 -4.35
C VAL A 147 -1.42 5.23 -5.75
N ARG A 148 -0.36 5.21 -6.55
CA ARG A 148 -0.35 4.66 -7.91
C ARG A 148 -0.61 3.16 -7.93
N LEU A 149 -0.01 2.41 -6.99
CA LEU A 149 -0.21 0.97 -6.84
C LEU A 149 -1.66 0.64 -6.44
N LEU A 150 -2.24 1.34 -5.47
CA LEU A 150 -3.63 1.16 -5.03
C LEU A 150 -4.63 1.52 -6.15
N ALA A 151 -4.37 2.60 -6.89
CA ALA A 151 -5.20 2.98 -8.03
C ALA A 151 -5.21 1.89 -9.12
N ALA A 152 -4.04 1.32 -9.43
CA ALA A 152 -3.91 0.22 -10.38
C ALA A 152 -4.67 -1.02 -9.91
N LEU A 153 -4.53 -1.41 -8.63
CA LEU A 153 -5.24 -2.55 -8.04
C LEU A 153 -6.76 -2.37 -8.13
N SER A 154 -7.27 -1.17 -7.76
CA SER A 154 -8.68 -0.82 -7.86
C SER A 154 -9.19 -0.87 -9.31
N ALA A 155 -8.38 -0.44 -10.28
CA ALA A 155 -8.75 -0.50 -11.70
C ALA A 155 -8.84 -1.94 -12.20
N GLY A 156 -7.92 -2.82 -11.77
CA GLY A 156 -7.99 -4.26 -12.06
C GLY A 156 -9.28 -4.89 -11.52
N GLN A 157 -9.67 -4.55 -10.30
CA GLN A 157 -10.92 -5.04 -9.70
C GLN A 157 -12.15 -4.56 -10.49
N ARG A 158 -12.21 -3.26 -10.83
CA ARG A 158 -13.32 -2.72 -11.65
C ARG A 158 -13.42 -3.34 -13.05
N ALA A 159 -12.31 -3.84 -13.58
CA ALA A 159 -12.27 -4.54 -14.87
C ALA A 159 -12.65 -6.04 -14.75
N GLY A 160 -13.12 -6.47 -13.57
CA GLY A 160 -13.63 -7.82 -13.32
C GLY A 160 -12.76 -8.66 -12.37
N GLY A 161 -11.52 -8.29 -12.10
CA GLY A 161 -10.65 -8.90 -11.09
C GLY A 161 -10.52 -10.42 -11.17
N ASP A 162 -10.45 -11.03 -9.99
CA ASP A 162 -10.49 -12.49 -9.79
C ASP A 162 -11.89 -13.04 -10.04
N ARG A 163 -12.03 -14.01 -10.94
CA ARG A 163 -13.34 -14.61 -11.29
C ARG A 163 -14.06 -15.30 -10.13
N ARG A 164 -13.38 -15.64 -9.07
CA ARG A 164 -13.96 -16.27 -7.87
C ARG A 164 -14.48 -15.26 -6.86
N GLY A 165 -14.21 -13.99 -7.06
CA GLY A 165 -14.49 -12.89 -6.13
C GLY A 165 -13.26 -12.44 -5.38
N GLN A 166 -13.43 -11.75 -4.26
CA GLN A 166 -12.39 -11.09 -3.48
C GLN A 166 -12.27 -11.72 -2.10
N GLN A 167 -11.07 -11.65 -1.47
CA GLN A 167 -10.90 -12.08 -0.07
C GLN A 167 -9.78 -11.33 0.67
N SER A 168 -8.63 -11.13 0.06
CA SER A 168 -7.52 -10.42 0.72
C SER A 168 -6.77 -9.53 -0.24
N ALA A 169 -6.11 -8.49 0.31
CA ALA A 169 -5.27 -7.58 -0.47
C ALA A 169 -4.08 -7.09 0.37
N ALA A 170 -2.99 -6.70 -0.29
CA ALA A 170 -1.83 -6.17 0.40
C ALA A 170 -1.11 -5.11 -0.42
N LEU A 171 -0.49 -4.18 0.29
CA LEU A 171 0.41 -3.15 -0.23
C LEU A 171 1.72 -3.20 0.55
N LEU A 172 2.81 -3.51 -0.14
CA LEU A 172 4.17 -3.44 0.38
C LEU A 172 4.96 -2.41 -0.41
N VAL A 173 5.50 -1.40 0.25
CA VAL A 173 6.43 -0.44 -0.36
C VAL A 173 7.65 -0.27 0.53
N VAL A 174 8.82 -0.38 -0.06
CA VAL A 174 10.10 -0.22 0.63
C VAL A 174 10.84 1.03 0.16
N ARG A 175 11.44 1.71 1.14
CA ARG A 175 12.26 2.91 0.98
C ARG A 175 13.46 2.78 1.93
N GLU A 176 14.64 3.25 1.53
CA GLU A 176 15.80 3.23 2.41
C GLU A 176 15.51 3.98 3.72
N ALA A 177 15.76 3.32 4.85
CA ALA A 177 15.42 3.81 6.19
C ALA A 177 13.96 4.30 6.35
N GLY A 178 13.03 3.81 5.52
CA GLY A 178 11.64 4.27 5.49
C GLY A 178 10.73 3.63 6.54
N GLY A 179 11.16 2.54 7.19
CA GLY A 179 10.35 1.88 8.20
C GLY A 179 10.30 2.63 9.52
N TYR A 180 9.49 2.14 10.46
CA TYR A 180 9.26 2.78 11.74
C TYR A 180 10.59 3.10 12.45
N GLY A 181 10.77 4.35 12.83
CA GLY A 181 12.00 4.84 13.46
C GLY A 181 13.24 4.83 12.56
N GLY A 182 13.14 4.51 11.26
CA GLY A 182 14.28 4.42 10.34
C GLY A 182 15.07 3.11 10.44
N PHE A 183 14.62 2.12 11.24
CA PHE A 183 15.40 0.92 11.54
C PHE A 183 15.36 -0.15 10.44
N ASN A 184 14.44 -0.04 9.49
CA ASN A 184 14.34 -0.96 8.35
C ASN A 184 13.82 -0.21 7.11
N ASP A 185 13.62 -0.94 6.00
CA ASP A 185 13.19 -0.38 4.72
C ASP A 185 11.68 -0.50 4.46
N ARG A 186 10.88 -1.07 5.36
CA ARG A 186 9.41 -1.22 5.18
C ARG A 186 8.69 0.09 5.42
N TRP A 187 8.59 0.91 4.39
CA TRP A 187 7.93 2.20 4.46
C TRP A 187 6.41 2.08 4.57
N VAL A 188 5.82 1.18 3.77
CA VAL A 188 4.40 0.79 3.87
C VAL A 188 4.32 -0.74 3.84
N ASP A 189 3.65 -1.33 4.81
CA ASP A 189 3.30 -2.76 4.83
C ASP A 189 1.90 -2.88 5.45
N VAL A 190 0.87 -2.76 4.60
CA VAL A 190 -0.54 -2.81 5.00
C VAL A 190 -1.19 -4.00 4.33
N ARG A 191 -1.94 -4.79 5.12
CA ARG A 191 -2.56 -6.04 4.68
C ARG A 191 -4.00 -6.11 5.17
N VAL A 192 -4.85 -6.64 4.32
CA VAL A 192 -6.21 -7.07 4.64
C VAL A 192 -6.27 -8.56 4.37
N ASP A 193 -6.27 -9.35 5.42
CA ASP A 193 -6.08 -10.81 5.31
C ASP A 193 -7.37 -11.57 4.99
N ASP A 194 -8.54 -11.02 5.36
CA ASP A 194 -9.86 -11.58 5.05
C ASP A 194 -10.93 -10.48 5.11
N HIS A 195 -11.51 -10.11 3.97
CA HIS A 195 -12.58 -9.11 3.86
C HIS A 195 -13.34 -9.28 2.55
N PRO A 196 -14.67 -9.05 2.50
CA PRO A 196 -15.44 -9.14 1.26
C PRO A 196 -15.10 -8.07 0.22
N GLN A 197 -14.54 -6.93 0.66
CA GLN A 197 -14.07 -5.82 -0.18
C GLN A 197 -12.65 -5.43 0.23
N PRO A 198 -11.64 -6.29 -0.01
CA PRO A 198 -10.32 -6.14 0.59
C PRO A 198 -9.53 -4.94 0.03
N ILE A 199 -9.80 -4.51 -1.20
CA ILE A 199 -9.11 -3.35 -1.80
C ILE A 199 -9.61 -2.04 -1.18
N GLU A 200 -10.91 -1.89 -1.00
CA GLU A 200 -11.51 -0.74 -0.34
C GLU A 200 -11.03 -0.63 1.11
N GLU A 201 -11.01 -1.76 1.81
CA GLU A 201 -10.50 -1.83 3.18
C GLU A 201 -8.98 -1.56 3.24
N LEU A 202 -8.20 -2.05 2.27
CA LEU A 202 -6.78 -1.75 2.15
C LEU A 202 -6.52 -0.25 1.95
N ILE A 203 -7.32 0.40 1.11
CA ILE A 203 -7.26 1.86 0.90
C ILE A 203 -7.61 2.60 2.20
N ARG A 204 -8.67 2.18 2.90
CA ARG A 204 -9.05 2.77 4.19
C ARG A 204 -7.92 2.62 5.22
N ALA A 205 -7.37 1.43 5.35
CA ALA A 205 -6.27 1.14 6.27
C ALA A 205 -4.99 1.92 5.89
N PHE A 206 -4.67 2.02 4.60
CA PHE A 206 -3.55 2.83 4.13
C PHE A 206 -3.75 4.32 4.44
N ASN A 207 -4.95 4.86 4.28
CA ASN A 207 -5.22 6.27 4.62
C ASN A 207 -5.02 6.54 6.13
N VAL A 208 -5.43 5.61 6.99
CA VAL A 208 -5.13 5.71 8.44
C VAL A 208 -3.62 5.66 8.68
N TYR A 209 -2.93 4.68 8.09
CA TYR A 209 -1.48 4.53 8.19
C TYR A 209 -0.74 5.80 7.73
N ASP A 210 -1.17 6.38 6.60
CA ASP A 210 -0.59 7.59 6.03
C ASP A 210 -0.73 8.79 6.97
N VAL A 211 -1.94 9.03 7.43
CA VAL A 211 -2.23 10.17 8.32
C VAL A 211 -1.54 10.03 9.68
N THR A 212 -1.38 8.81 10.20
CA THR A 212 -0.75 8.59 11.52
C THR A 212 0.76 8.48 11.46
N LEU A 213 1.31 7.71 10.52
CA LEU A 213 2.72 7.29 10.57
C LEU A 213 3.62 7.93 9.50
N LEU A 214 3.08 8.28 8.31
CA LEU A 214 3.89 8.83 7.23
C LEU A 214 4.00 10.35 7.33
N ASN A 215 5.21 10.89 7.15
CA ASN A 215 5.47 12.33 7.08
C ASN A 215 5.32 12.83 5.63
N ARG A 216 4.06 12.86 5.15
CA ARG A 216 3.72 13.24 3.76
C ARG A 216 2.70 14.36 3.70
N GLU A 217 2.60 15.17 4.74
CA GLU A 217 1.68 16.30 4.77
C GLU A 217 1.98 17.27 3.62
N ASP A 218 0.93 17.68 2.93
CA ASP A 218 1.04 18.77 1.96
C ASP A 218 1.35 20.07 2.73
N PRO A 219 2.49 20.73 2.46
CA PRO A 219 2.82 22.01 3.09
C PRO A 219 1.77 23.09 2.90
N LYS A 220 0.89 22.96 1.91
CA LYS A 220 -0.24 23.86 1.65
C LYS A 220 -1.49 23.50 2.44
N ASP A 221 -1.61 22.26 2.92
CA ASP A 221 -2.75 21.78 3.72
C ASP A 221 -2.53 22.09 5.21
N VAL A 222 -2.48 23.35 5.53
CA VAL A 222 -2.23 23.86 6.87
C VAL A 222 -3.32 24.84 7.27
N VAL A 223 -3.96 24.62 8.44
CA VAL A 223 -5.02 25.46 8.98
C VAL A 223 -4.47 26.27 10.16
N ARG A 224 -4.72 27.59 10.16
CA ARG A 224 -4.39 28.45 11.30
C ARG A 224 -5.36 28.23 12.45
N LEU A 225 -4.84 28.12 13.66
CA LEU A 225 -5.60 27.99 14.90
C LEU A 225 -6.18 29.37 15.32
N ASN A 226 -7.10 29.89 14.49
CA ASN A 226 -7.84 31.10 14.82
C ASN A 226 -8.89 30.81 15.94
N PRO A 227 -9.53 31.83 16.55
CA PRO A 227 -10.48 31.63 17.63
C PRO A 227 -11.67 30.73 17.30
N GLU A 228 -12.07 30.61 16.03
CA GLU A 228 -13.16 29.76 15.58
C GLU A 228 -12.73 28.29 15.60
N VAL A 229 -11.59 27.96 14.98
CA VAL A 229 -11.00 26.61 14.97
C VAL A 229 -10.69 26.15 16.41
N VAL A 230 -10.16 27.05 17.25
CA VAL A 230 -9.88 26.72 18.65
C VAL A 230 -11.17 26.41 19.42
N ARG A 231 -12.27 27.17 19.21
CA ARG A 231 -13.58 26.83 19.82
C ARG A 231 -14.09 25.48 19.36
N GLU A 232 -13.96 25.18 18.09
CA GLU A 232 -14.31 23.87 17.54
C GLU A 232 -13.51 22.74 18.23
N MET A 233 -12.19 22.92 18.33
CA MET A 233 -11.32 21.95 19.01
C MET A 233 -11.68 21.79 20.49
N GLN A 234 -11.90 22.87 21.23
CA GLN A 234 -12.30 22.82 22.64
C GLN A 234 -13.63 22.09 22.83
N ALA A 235 -14.62 22.37 21.99
CA ALA A 235 -15.90 21.67 21.99
C ALA A 235 -15.78 20.18 21.68
N GLY A 236 -14.98 19.83 20.65
CA GLY A 236 -14.68 18.46 20.28
C GLY A 236 -13.95 17.71 21.39
N LEU A 237 -12.90 18.28 21.96
CA LEU A 237 -12.16 17.69 23.09
C LEU A 237 -13.04 17.51 24.32
N ALA A 238 -13.97 18.42 24.58
CA ALA A 238 -14.94 18.28 25.68
C ALA A 238 -15.88 17.08 25.42
N LYS A 239 -16.39 16.90 24.21
CA LYS A 239 -17.20 15.72 23.81
C LYS A 239 -16.41 14.41 23.95
N LEU A 240 -15.12 14.44 23.65
CA LEU A 240 -14.24 13.28 23.82
C LEU A 240 -13.87 13.01 25.30
N GLY A 241 -14.27 13.90 26.23
CA GLY A 241 -13.95 13.78 27.65
C GLY A 241 -12.53 14.24 28.02
N LEU A 242 -11.81 14.83 27.08
CA LEU A 242 -10.41 15.24 27.25
C LEU A 242 -10.24 16.70 27.72
N TYR A 243 -11.32 17.52 27.67
CA TYR A 243 -11.27 18.95 28.02
C TYR A 243 -12.42 19.33 28.95
N ARG A 244 -12.11 20.03 30.05
CA ARG A 244 -13.06 20.52 31.03
C ARG A 244 -13.03 22.06 31.22
N GLY A 245 -12.40 22.76 30.27
CA GLY A 245 -12.31 24.21 30.29
C GLY A 245 -13.46 24.88 29.53
N PRO A 246 -13.57 26.24 29.58
CA PRO A 246 -14.54 27.00 28.82
C PRO A 246 -14.21 26.97 27.31
N VAL A 247 -15.22 26.91 26.45
CA VAL A 247 -15.07 27.03 24.98
C VAL A 247 -14.86 28.51 24.61
N SER A 248 -13.65 29.00 24.89
CA SER A 248 -13.31 30.43 24.82
C SER A 248 -12.77 30.88 23.46
N GLY A 249 -12.26 29.94 22.66
CA GLY A 249 -11.51 30.24 21.41
C GLY A 249 -10.06 30.72 21.66
N ARG A 250 -9.57 30.67 22.91
CA ARG A 250 -8.17 30.97 23.23
C ARG A 250 -7.36 29.70 23.29
N LEU A 251 -6.23 29.67 22.53
CA LEU A 251 -5.31 28.55 22.56
C LEU A 251 -4.41 28.62 23.81
N ASP A 252 -5.01 28.39 24.98
CA ASP A 252 -4.34 28.40 26.28
C ASP A 252 -3.65 27.05 26.59
N ALA A 253 -2.89 27.02 27.68
CA ALA A 253 -2.19 25.81 28.11
C ALA A 253 -3.10 24.59 28.28
N LYS A 254 -4.33 24.81 28.86
CA LYS A 254 -5.30 23.73 29.06
C LYS A 254 -5.79 23.14 27.76
N THR A 255 -6.02 23.98 26.75
CA THR A 255 -6.42 23.53 25.39
C THR A 255 -5.29 22.76 24.73
N LYS A 256 -4.03 23.24 24.83
CA LYS A 256 -2.87 22.56 24.27
C LYS A 256 -2.68 21.19 24.89
N THR A 257 -2.65 21.09 26.21
CA THR A 257 -2.50 19.80 26.91
C THR A 257 -3.62 18.81 26.56
N ALA A 258 -4.86 19.27 26.47
CA ALA A 258 -5.96 18.39 26.06
C ALA A 258 -5.81 17.88 24.62
N PHE A 259 -5.34 18.74 23.71
CA PHE A 259 -5.09 18.35 22.33
C PHE A 259 -3.87 17.41 22.21
N GLU A 260 -2.80 17.68 22.94
CA GLU A 260 -1.64 16.78 23.04
C GLU A 260 -2.04 15.39 23.54
N GLY A 261 -2.91 15.31 24.56
CA GLY A 261 -3.46 14.04 25.03
C GLY A 261 -4.30 13.30 23.96
N TRP A 262 -5.05 14.05 23.14
CA TRP A 262 -5.75 13.45 21.99
C TRP A 262 -4.76 12.93 20.94
N VAL A 263 -3.71 13.70 20.66
CA VAL A 263 -2.63 13.33 19.72
C VAL A 263 -1.94 12.04 20.15
N GLU A 264 -1.58 11.92 21.45
CA GLU A 264 -0.92 10.73 22.01
C GLU A 264 -1.79 9.47 21.89
N VAL A 265 -3.09 9.59 22.24
CA VAL A 265 -4.03 8.46 22.13
C VAL A 265 -4.20 7.97 20.69
N ASN A 266 -4.04 8.86 19.72
CA ASN A 266 -4.27 8.58 18.30
C ASN A 266 -2.96 8.39 17.50
N ASN A 267 -1.79 8.35 18.13
CA ASN A 267 -0.46 8.19 17.53
C ASN A 267 -0.14 9.27 16.48
N PHE A 268 -0.49 10.53 16.77
CA PHE A 268 -0.19 11.68 15.91
C PHE A 268 1.00 12.52 16.41
N GLU A 269 1.87 12.00 17.29
CA GLU A 269 2.96 12.76 17.91
C GLU A 269 3.92 13.34 16.88
N ASN A 270 4.18 12.62 15.78
CA ASN A 270 5.00 13.08 14.66
C ASN A 270 4.34 14.19 13.82
N LYS A 271 3.06 14.51 14.08
CA LYS A 271 2.27 15.55 13.41
C LYS A 271 2.11 16.82 14.23
N LEU A 272 2.58 16.84 15.48
CA LEU A 272 2.49 18.01 16.32
C LEU A 272 3.31 19.17 15.76
N ARG A 273 2.64 20.31 15.58
CA ARG A 273 3.28 21.57 15.18
C ARG A 273 3.51 22.45 16.41
N ARG A 274 4.63 23.18 16.40
CA ARG A 274 4.99 24.11 17.49
C ARG A 274 4.53 25.54 17.23
N ASP A 275 3.95 25.80 16.04
CA ASP A 275 3.39 27.10 15.67
C ASP A 275 1.90 27.20 15.95
N ASP A 276 1.24 28.29 15.55
CA ASP A 276 -0.21 28.54 15.70
C ASP A 276 -1.04 27.84 14.59
N LYS A 277 -0.58 26.66 14.11
CA LYS A 277 -1.19 25.95 13.00
C LYS A 277 -1.36 24.47 13.29
N ILE A 278 -2.26 23.83 12.56
CA ILE A 278 -2.50 22.38 12.55
C ILE A 278 -2.47 21.87 11.10
N TRP A 279 -2.01 20.65 10.88
CA TRP A 279 -2.16 20.02 9.57
C TRP A 279 -3.63 19.77 9.27
N GLY A 280 -4.08 20.09 8.04
CA GLY A 280 -5.47 19.86 7.65
C GLY A 280 -5.88 18.40 7.74
N SER A 281 -4.96 17.46 7.44
CA SER A 281 -5.16 16.02 7.62
C SER A 281 -5.49 15.65 9.08
N VAL A 282 -4.74 16.18 10.05
CA VAL A 282 -4.94 15.94 11.48
C VAL A 282 -6.27 16.56 11.96
N LEU A 283 -6.59 17.79 11.51
CA LEU A 283 -7.86 18.41 11.85
C LEU A 283 -9.06 17.63 11.30
N ARG A 284 -8.96 17.09 10.09
CA ARG A 284 -10.01 16.21 9.51
C ARG A 284 -10.16 14.90 10.30
N ALA A 285 -9.04 14.27 10.71
CA ALA A 285 -9.08 13.08 11.56
C ALA A 285 -9.76 13.37 12.92
N PHE A 286 -9.41 14.48 13.55
CA PHE A 286 -10.06 14.95 14.79
C PHE A 286 -11.57 15.14 14.62
N ARG A 287 -11.99 15.83 13.56
CA ARG A 287 -13.43 16.06 13.25
C ARG A 287 -14.19 14.75 13.05
N ALA A 288 -13.58 13.81 12.32
CA ALA A 288 -14.18 12.51 12.06
C ALA A 288 -14.41 11.73 13.37
N GLU A 289 -13.44 11.70 14.28
CA GLU A 289 -13.60 11.02 15.57
C GLU A 289 -14.69 11.68 16.44
N VAL A 290 -14.72 13.02 16.50
CA VAL A 290 -15.77 13.76 17.23
C VAL A 290 -17.17 13.48 16.67
N GLN A 291 -17.30 13.25 15.35
CA GLN A 291 -18.57 12.89 14.71
C GLN A 291 -18.98 11.44 15.02
N HIS A 292 -18.06 10.49 14.97
CA HIS A 292 -18.35 9.06 15.22
C HIS A 292 -18.83 8.77 16.66
N ARG A 293 -18.44 9.56 17.65
CA ARG A 293 -18.96 9.41 19.02
C ARG A 293 -20.41 9.90 19.20
N ASN A 294 -21.03 10.44 18.17
CA ASN A 294 -22.43 10.87 18.17
C ASN A 294 -23.38 9.87 17.48
N ALA A 295 -22.86 8.80 16.89
CA ALA A 295 -23.59 7.71 16.26
C ALA A 295 -23.59 6.46 17.15
#